data_817112ac18c1087c5d3d6ba9d7f6ddfb
#
_entry.id   817112ac18c1087c5d3d6ba9d7f6ddfb
#
_cell.length_a   1.000
_cell.length_b   1.000
_cell.length_c   1.000
_cell.angle_alpha   90.00
_cell.angle_beta   90.00
_cell.angle_gamma   90.00
#
_symmetry.space_group_name_H-M   'P 1'
#
loop_
_entity.id
_entity.type
_entity.pdbx_description
1 polymer ?
#
loop_
_entity_poly.entity_id
_entity_poly.type
_entity_poly.pdbx_seq_one_letter_code
_entity_poly.pdbx_strand_id
1 'polypeptide(L)'
;MTAHLTRPALAVRGTGCSTGPVDLLTAHGKALQEFDRRVQVIADDQWDNPTPDTDWSVRDLLEHLVGEQLWVPPLLGGATIDEVGSRFDGDNLGDDPIAAWSSAAAAARQAWLEPGATGRTVHLSFGDTSATEYGWQMTMDLAVHAWDLARGIGADDTLPTDLSEVVLGMVRPEIHRWAGSGLFAPPMSVSAGADVQTQLLALLGRAR
;
A
#
# COMPACT_ATOMS: atom_id res chain seq x y z
N MET A 1 -2.10 -17.18 -11.08
CA MET A 1 -3.37 -16.61 -10.60
C MET A 1 -3.31 -15.11 -10.80
N THR A 2 -3.88 -14.64 -11.89
CA THR A 2 -3.84 -13.26 -12.42
C THR A 2 -4.89 -12.40 -11.71
N ALA A 3 -4.69 -11.96 -10.49
CA ALA A 3 -5.77 -11.33 -9.74
C ALA A 3 -5.47 -9.95 -9.15
N HIS A 4 -4.28 -9.37 -9.32
CA HIS A 4 -3.93 -8.20 -8.51
C HIS A 4 -4.23 -6.84 -9.13
N LEU A 5 -4.38 -6.72 -10.44
CA LEU A 5 -4.74 -5.46 -11.11
C LEU A 5 -6.22 -5.29 -11.44
N THR A 6 -7.08 -6.26 -11.11
CA THR A 6 -8.54 -6.19 -11.32
C THR A 6 -9.31 -5.70 -10.09
N ARG A 7 -8.66 -5.42 -8.96
CA ARG A 7 -9.31 -4.70 -7.86
C ARG A 7 -9.57 -3.27 -8.32
N PRO A 8 -10.79 -2.73 -8.23
CA PRO A 8 -11.03 -1.35 -8.60
C PRO A 8 -10.17 -0.46 -7.71
N ALA A 9 -9.22 0.24 -8.30
CA ALA A 9 -8.42 1.19 -7.56
C ALA A 9 -9.31 2.35 -7.08
N LEU A 10 -8.96 2.79 -5.91
CA LEU A 10 -9.72 3.74 -5.12
C LEU A 10 -9.46 5.15 -5.63
N ALA A 11 -10.43 5.78 -6.29
CA ALA A 11 -10.33 7.20 -6.63
C ALA A 11 -10.44 8.05 -5.36
N VAL A 12 -9.30 8.55 -4.88
CA VAL A 12 -9.22 9.51 -3.77
C VAL A 12 -9.28 10.93 -4.33
N ARG A 13 -10.37 11.64 -4.08
CA ARG A 13 -10.45 13.08 -4.41
C ARG A 13 -10.03 13.88 -3.18
N GLY A 14 -8.86 14.48 -3.23
CA GLY A 14 -8.35 15.34 -2.17
C GLY A 14 -9.20 16.59 -2.01
N THR A 15 -9.93 16.71 -0.90
CA THR A 15 -10.44 17.98 -0.39
C THR A 15 -9.69 18.32 0.88
N GLY A 16 -8.88 19.37 0.80
CA GLY A 16 -7.96 19.76 1.84
C GLY A 16 -8.62 20.21 3.15
N CYS A 17 -7.96 19.86 4.25
CA CYS A 17 -7.99 20.66 5.48
C CYS A 17 -6.56 20.67 6.06
N SER A 18 -6.07 21.88 6.36
CA SER A 18 -4.68 22.25 6.58
C SER A 18 -4.30 22.19 8.06
N THR A 19 -3.36 21.33 8.37
CA THR A 19 -2.20 21.64 9.23
C THR A 19 -1.01 21.17 8.40
N GLY A 20 0.03 21.97 8.18
CA GLY A 20 1.03 21.84 7.13
C GLY A 20 1.19 20.44 6.56
N PRO A 21 0.86 20.20 5.29
CA PRO A 21 0.66 18.85 4.79
C PRO A 21 1.99 18.10 4.84
N VAL A 22 1.99 16.92 5.46
CA VAL A 22 3.04 15.93 5.16
C VAL A 22 2.91 15.71 3.66
N ASP A 23 3.93 16.10 2.92
CA ASP A 23 3.92 15.97 1.47
C ASP A 23 3.90 14.48 1.09
N LEU A 24 3.30 14.16 -0.05
CA LEU A 24 3.13 12.79 -0.53
C LEU A 24 4.44 12.00 -0.50
N LEU A 25 5.53 12.58 -1.02
CA LEU A 25 6.80 11.86 -1.14
C LEU A 25 7.44 11.56 0.23
N THR A 26 7.20 12.42 1.21
CA THR A 26 7.60 12.18 2.62
C THR A 26 6.76 11.07 3.24
N ALA A 27 5.44 11.11 3.08
CA ALA A 27 4.54 10.07 3.60
C ALA A 27 4.81 8.70 2.96
N HIS A 28 4.94 8.67 1.63
CA HIS A 28 5.29 7.46 0.88
C HIS A 28 6.63 6.87 1.33
N GLY A 29 7.65 7.73 1.51
CA GLY A 29 8.96 7.27 1.99
C GLY A 29 8.90 6.64 3.38
N LYS A 30 8.09 7.21 4.30
CA LYS A 30 7.87 6.63 5.63
C LYS A 30 7.12 5.30 5.55
N ALA A 31 6.06 5.21 4.76
CA ALA A 31 5.30 3.98 4.59
C ALA A 31 6.18 2.87 4.00
N LEU A 32 6.98 3.18 2.98
CA LEU A 32 7.95 2.26 2.39
C LEU A 32 8.97 1.76 3.44
N GLN A 33 9.53 2.67 4.25
CA GLN A 33 10.46 2.32 5.31
C GLN A 33 9.82 1.43 6.39
N GLU A 34 8.56 1.69 6.74
CA GLU A 34 7.82 0.88 7.71
C GLU A 34 7.57 -0.55 7.19
N PHE A 35 7.25 -0.70 5.91
CA PHE A 35 7.11 -2.03 5.32
C PHE A 35 8.48 -2.71 5.21
N ASP A 36 9.48 -2.04 4.65
CA ASP A 36 10.83 -2.57 4.45
C ASP A 36 11.45 -3.10 5.74
N ARG A 37 11.42 -2.33 6.85
CA ARG A 37 12.02 -2.78 8.12
C ARG A 37 11.43 -4.09 8.65
N ARG A 38 10.20 -4.43 8.26
CA ARG A 38 9.54 -5.69 8.62
C ARG A 38 9.90 -6.80 7.65
N VAL A 39 10.01 -6.51 6.37
CA VAL A 39 10.48 -7.49 5.37
C VAL A 39 11.88 -7.99 5.72
N GLN A 40 12.79 -7.09 6.13
CA GLN A 40 14.18 -7.43 6.44
C GLN A 40 14.35 -8.35 7.66
N VAL A 41 13.30 -8.60 8.43
CA VAL A 41 13.34 -9.45 9.62
C VAL A 41 12.43 -10.68 9.53
N ILE A 42 11.87 -10.98 8.35
CA ILE A 42 11.11 -12.21 8.12
C ILE A 42 12.06 -13.40 8.28
N ALA A 43 11.72 -14.34 9.16
CA ALA A 43 12.47 -15.57 9.33
C ALA A 43 12.00 -16.67 8.34
N ASP A 44 12.87 -17.63 8.06
CA ASP A 44 12.63 -18.68 7.07
C ASP A 44 11.35 -19.50 7.33
N ASP A 45 10.95 -19.65 8.58
CA ASP A 45 9.77 -20.41 9.01
C ASP A 45 8.48 -19.58 9.09
N GLN A 46 8.52 -18.30 8.72
CA GLN A 46 7.38 -17.38 8.83
C GLN A 46 6.63 -17.15 7.52
N TRP A 47 7.14 -17.61 6.39
CA TRP A 47 6.57 -17.33 5.07
C TRP A 47 5.12 -17.78 4.90
N ASP A 48 4.76 -18.91 5.53
CA ASP A 48 3.42 -19.48 5.48
C ASP A 48 2.50 -19.01 6.62
N ASN A 49 3.00 -18.12 7.50
CA ASN A 49 2.18 -17.57 8.59
C ASN A 49 0.98 -16.78 8.03
N PRO A 50 -0.21 -16.91 8.64
CA PRO A 50 -1.35 -16.10 8.25
C PRO A 50 -1.14 -14.63 8.64
N THR A 51 -1.71 -13.73 7.83
CA THR A 51 -1.77 -12.29 8.12
C THR A 51 -3.19 -11.87 8.47
N PRO A 52 -3.40 -10.66 9.03
CA PRO A 52 -4.74 -10.10 9.22
C PRO A 52 -5.51 -9.83 7.93
N ASP A 53 -4.85 -9.77 6.78
CA ASP A 53 -5.54 -9.72 5.50
C ASP A 53 -6.03 -11.13 5.15
N THR A 54 -7.34 -11.25 5.02
CA THR A 54 -8.02 -12.54 4.92
C THR A 54 -7.46 -13.36 3.76
N ASP A 55 -7.13 -14.61 4.03
CA ASP A 55 -6.61 -15.61 3.11
C ASP A 55 -5.17 -15.37 2.59
N TRP A 56 -4.45 -14.38 3.11
CA TRP A 56 -3.05 -14.14 2.72
C TRP A 56 -2.06 -14.61 3.79
N SER A 57 -1.08 -15.39 3.35
CA SER A 57 0.15 -15.65 4.09
C SER A 57 1.10 -14.44 4.03
N VAL A 58 2.15 -14.48 4.83
CA VAL A 58 3.28 -13.51 4.73
C VAL A 58 3.84 -13.48 3.32
N ARG A 59 3.99 -14.64 2.67
CA ARG A 59 4.48 -14.73 1.29
C ARG A 59 3.53 -14.05 0.29
N ASP A 60 2.23 -14.32 0.40
CA ASP A 60 1.22 -13.72 -0.49
C ASP A 60 1.17 -12.19 -0.33
N LEU A 61 1.26 -11.70 0.92
CA LEU A 61 1.32 -10.28 1.21
C LEU A 61 2.56 -9.62 0.59
N LEU A 62 3.73 -10.25 0.70
CA LEU A 62 4.95 -9.72 0.09
C LEU A 62 4.88 -9.77 -1.44
N GLU A 63 4.35 -10.85 -2.02
CA GLU A 63 4.12 -10.97 -3.48
C GLU A 63 3.25 -9.83 -3.99
N HIS A 64 2.15 -9.52 -3.28
CA HIS A 64 1.30 -8.40 -3.61
C HIS A 64 2.09 -7.09 -3.64
N LEU A 65 2.81 -6.77 -2.57
CA LEU A 65 3.54 -5.50 -2.48
C LEU A 65 4.70 -5.41 -3.47
N VAL A 66 5.38 -6.51 -3.78
CA VAL A 66 6.39 -6.54 -4.85
C VAL A 66 5.73 -6.25 -6.20
N GLY A 67 4.61 -6.90 -6.49
CA GLY A 67 3.84 -6.65 -7.70
C GLY A 67 3.46 -5.18 -7.84
N GLU A 68 2.89 -4.57 -6.79
CA GLU A 68 2.52 -3.15 -6.78
C GLU A 68 3.73 -2.24 -7.04
N GLN A 69 4.89 -2.51 -6.42
CA GLN A 69 6.09 -1.72 -6.68
C GLN A 69 6.63 -1.87 -8.10
N LEU A 70 6.54 -3.06 -8.71
CA LEU A 70 6.99 -3.30 -10.09
C LEU A 70 6.17 -2.50 -11.12
N TRP A 71 4.89 -2.23 -10.85
CA TRP A 71 4.03 -1.42 -11.70
C TRP A 71 4.33 0.08 -11.65
N VAL A 72 4.92 0.59 -10.56
CA VAL A 72 5.17 2.04 -10.38
C VAL A 72 6.03 2.64 -11.50
N PRO A 73 7.23 2.12 -11.84
CA PRO A 73 8.07 2.76 -12.84
C PRO A 73 7.44 2.86 -14.23
N PRO A 74 6.84 1.80 -14.83
CA PRO A 74 6.20 1.92 -16.13
C PRO A 74 4.99 2.86 -16.12
N LEU A 75 4.14 2.82 -15.09
CA LEU A 75 2.96 3.69 -15.00
C LEU A 75 3.36 5.17 -14.86
N LEU A 76 4.34 5.48 -14.03
CA LEU A 76 4.90 6.83 -13.95
C LEU A 76 5.64 7.23 -15.23
N GLY A 77 6.14 6.27 -16.00
CA GLY A 77 6.68 6.47 -17.33
C GLY A 77 5.63 6.75 -18.41
N GLY A 78 4.34 6.66 -18.07
CA GLY A 78 3.21 6.90 -18.98
C GLY A 78 2.74 5.66 -19.75
N ALA A 79 3.21 4.46 -19.39
CA ALA A 79 2.71 3.23 -19.99
C ALA A 79 1.28 2.92 -19.51
N THR A 80 0.48 2.37 -20.40
CA THR A 80 -0.84 1.81 -20.07
C THR A 80 -0.71 0.39 -19.53
N ILE A 81 -1.77 -0.11 -18.87
CA ILE A 81 -1.83 -1.50 -18.42
C ILE A 81 -1.61 -2.47 -19.59
N ASP A 82 -2.23 -2.21 -20.74
CA ASP A 82 -2.11 -3.06 -21.94
C ASP A 82 -0.67 -3.07 -22.49
N GLU A 83 0.04 -1.95 -22.44
CA GLU A 83 1.44 -1.87 -22.89
C GLU A 83 2.41 -2.62 -21.95
N VAL A 84 2.15 -2.63 -20.65
CA VAL A 84 2.91 -3.45 -19.69
C VAL A 84 2.56 -4.92 -19.89
N GLY A 85 1.28 -5.21 -20.13
CA GLY A 85 0.76 -6.55 -20.38
C GLY A 85 1.04 -7.51 -19.23
N SER A 86 1.50 -8.72 -19.56
CA SER A 86 1.76 -9.79 -18.59
C SER A 86 3.18 -9.78 -17.98
N ARG A 87 3.90 -8.66 -18.06
CA ARG A 87 5.31 -8.58 -17.63
C ARG A 87 5.53 -8.99 -16.17
N PHE A 88 4.57 -8.70 -15.33
CA PHE A 88 4.62 -8.94 -13.89
C PHE A 88 3.64 -10.02 -13.43
N ASP A 89 3.17 -10.87 -14.35
CA ASP A 89 2.37 -12.05 -14.02
C ASP A 89 3.27 -13.16 -13.47
N GLY A 90 2.75 -13.90 -12.50
CA GLY A 90 3.44 -15.06 -11.92
C GLY A 90 4.17 -14.78 -10.62
N ASP A 91 5.19 -15.57 -10.33
CA ASP A 91 6.01 -15.46 -9.11
C ASP A 91 7.05 -14.33 -9.28
N ASN A 92 6.82 -13.19 -8.64
CA ASN A 92 7.74 -12.06 -8.63
C ASN A 92 8.75 -12.11 -7.47
N LEU A 93 8.62 -13.07 -6.56
CA LEU A 93 9.53 -13.24 -5.42
C LEU A 93 10.73 -14.10 -5.75
N GLY A 94 10.56 -15.12 -6.61
CA GLY A 94 11.61 -16.04 -6.96
C GLY A 94 12.23 -16.77 -5.75
N ASP A 95 13.54 -17.06 -5.85
CA ASP A 95 14.28 -17.78 -4.81
C ASP A 95 14.70 -16.88 -3.62
N ASP A 96 14.71 -15.55 -3.79
CA ASP A 96 15.09 -14.59 -2.74
C ASP A 96 14.04 -13.47 -2.63
N PRO A 97 12.97 -13.72 -1.87
CA PRO A 97 11.88 -12.76 -1.71
C PRO A 97 12.30 -11.39 -1.15
N ILE A 98 13.30 -11.37 -0.25
CA ILE A 98 13.80 -10.13 0.35
C ILE A 98 14.55 -9.29 -0.68
N ALA A 99 15.37 -9.92 -1.51
CA ALA A 99 16.07 -9.23 -2.60
C ALA A 99 15.09 -8.74 -3.68
N ALA A 100 14.05 -9.52 -4.01
CA ALA A 100 12.98 -9.12 -4.94
C ALA A 100 12.28 -7.86 -4.44
N TRP A 101 11.85 -7.84 -3.18
CA TRP A 101 11.29 -6.66 -2.54
C TRP A 101 12.23 -5.46 -2.62
N SER A 102 13.48 -5.62 -2.15
CA SER A 102 14.46 -4.53 -2.10
C SER A 102 14.68 -3.88 -3.47
N SER A 103 14.73 -4.71 -4.53
CA SER A 103 14.90 -4.25 -5.91
C SER A 103 13.68 -3.50 -6.42
N ALA A 104 12.47 -4.04 -6.23
CA ALA A 104 11.23 -3.43 -6.67
C ALA A 104 10.96 -2.12 -5.93
N ALA A 105 11.13 -2.11 -4.60
CA ALA A 105 10.94 -0.93 -3.75
C ALA A 105 11.91 0.20 -4.12
N ALA A 106 13.19 -0.12 -4.37
CA ALA A 106 14.18 0.86 -4.79
C ALA A 106 13.84 1.48 -6.16
N ALA A 107 13.45 0.66 -7.14
CA ALA A 107 13.06 1.13 -8.47
C ALA A 107 11.80 2.01 -8.42
N ALA A 108 10.79 1.61 -7.67
CA ALA A 108 9.58 2.40 -7.46
C ALA A 108 9.90 3.73 -6.78
N ARG A 109 10.69 3.70 -5.70
CA ARG A 109 11.08 4.93 -5.00
C ARG A 109 11.85 5.89 -5.89
N GLN A 110 12.76 5.38 -6.71
CA GLN A 110 13.49 6.19 -7.69
C GLN A 110 12.53 6.87 -8.68
N ALA A 111 11.54 6.13 -9.22
CA ALA A 111 10.55 6.67 -10.15
C ALA A 111 9.70 7.79 -9.49
N TRP A 112 9.30 7.62 -8.23
CA TRP A 112 8.59 8.67 -7.48
C TRP A 112 9.42 9.93 -7.26
N LEU A 113 10.75 9.80 -7.12
CA LEU A 113 11.66 10.92 -6.87
C LEU A 113 12.10 11.64 -8.15
N GLU A 114 11.73 11.15 -9.33
CA GLU A 114 12.00 11.86 -10.56
C GLU A 114 11.34 13.26 -10.57
N PRO A 115 12.01 14.28 -11.10
CA PRO A 115 11.44 15.62 -11.20
C PRO A 115 10.10 15.59 -11.93
N GLY A 116 9.07 16.13 -11.29
CA GLY A 116 7.72 16.22 -11.85
C GLY A 116 6.90 14.92 -11.84
N ALA A 117 7.40 13.83 -11.25
CA ALA A 117 6.67 12.55 -11.22
C ALA A 117 5.24 12.68 -10.66
N THR A 118 5.06 13.40 -9.55
CA THR A 118 3.75 13.58 -8.91
C THR A 118 2.75 14.41 -9.73
N GLY A 119 3.23 15.16 -10.72
CA GLY A 119 2.38 15.94 -11.63
C GLY A 119 1.94 15.19 -12.89
N ARG A 120 2.39 13.94 -13.07
CA ARG A 120 2.06 13.12 -14.25
C ARG A 120 0.63 12.57 -14.16
N THR A 121 0.13 12.07 -15.28
CA THR A 121 -1.05 11.19 -15.35
C THR A 121 -0.56 9.75 -15.43
N VAL A 122 -1.23 8.84 -14.74
CA VAL A 122 -1.04 7.40 -14.84
C VAL A 122 -2.30 6.75 -15.42
N HIS A 123 -2.12 5.69 -16.21
CA HIS A 123 -3.18 4.99 -16.91
C HIS A 123 -3.49 3.68 -16.22
N LEU A 124 -4.47 3.72 -15.28
CA LEU A 124 -4.86 2.56 -14.48
C LEU A 124 -6.02 1.79 -15.14
N SER A 125 -6.32 0.59 -14.66
CA SER A 125 -7.36 -0.28 -15.23
C SER A 125 -8.77 0.33 -15.20
N PHE A 126 -9.01 1.33 -14.35
CA PHE A 126 -10.29 2.05 -14.22
C PHE A 126 -10.24 3.47 -14.82
N GLY A 127 -9.16 3.84 -15.50
CA GLY A 127 -9.01 5.12 -16.22
C GLY A 127 -7.82 5.95 -15.79
N ASP A 128 -7.72 7.13 -16.38
CA ASP A 128 -6.67 8.10 -16.13
C ASP A 128 -6.79 8.68 -14.71
N THR A 129 -5.68 8.67 -14.00
CA THR A 129 -5.58 9.12 -12.61
C THR A 129 -4.36 10.01 -12.44
N SER A 130 -4.42 11.01 -11.56
CA SER A 130 -3.23 11.78 -11.25
C SER A 130 -2.20 10.92 -10.51
N ALA A 131 -0.91 11.10 -10.81
CA ALA A 131 0.15 10.42 -10.09
C ALA A 131 0.12 10.74 -8.59
N THR A 132 -0.33 11.93 -8.20
CA THR A 132 -0.54 12.28 -6.78
C THR A 132 -1.58 11.36 -6.12
N GLU A 133 -2.71 11.11 -6.78
CA GLU A 133 -3.76 10.22 -6.28
C GLU A 133 -3.27 8.77 -6.20
N TYR A 134 -2.63 8.28 -7.26
CA TYR A 134 -1.99 6.96 -7.27
C TYR A 134 -0.95 6.81 -6.15
N GLY A 135 -0.10 7.82 -5.94
CA GLY A 135 0.90 7.81 -4.87
C GLY A 135 0.29 7.74 -3.46
N TRP A 136 -0.85 8.38 -3.24
CA TRP A 136 -1.57 8.24 -1.96
C TRP A 136 -2.17 6.85 -1.77
N GLN A 137 -2.66 6.21 -2.83
CA GLN A 137 -3.12 4.82 -2.77
C GLN A 137 -1.97 3.89 -2.38
N MET A 138 -0.82 4.02 -3.06
CA MET A 138 0.39 3.26 -2.73
C MET A 138 0.90 3.51 -1.30
N THR A 139 0.77 4.76 -0.81
CA THR A 139 1.17 5.12 0.56
C THR A 139 0.29 4.43 1.60
N MET A 140 -1.02 4.43 1.38
CA MET A 140 -1.98 3.74 2.24
C MET A 140 -1.72 2.23 2.25
N ASP A 141 -1.55 1.64 1.08
CA ASP A 141 -1.32 0.21 0.91
C ASP A 141 -0.07 -0.24 1.67
N LEU A 142 1.06 0.44 1.45
CA LEU A 142 2.30 0.19 2.18
C LEU A 142 2.15 0.33 3.71
N ALA A 143 1.45 1.37 4.18
CA ALA A 143 1.31 1.61 5.62
C ALA A 143 0.43 0.56 6.29
N VAL A 144 -0.69 0.19 5.67
CA VAL A 144 -1.62 -0.80 6.23
C VAL A 144 -1.00 -2.19 6.21
N HIS A 145 -0.41 -2.56 5.09
CA HIS A 145 0.25 -3.86 4.96
C HIS A 145 1.56 -3.96 5.77
N ALA A 146 2.22 -2.85 6.11
CA ALA A 146 3.28 -2.87 7.10
C ALA A 146 2.76 -3.38 8.45
N TRP A 147 1.56 -2.97 8.86
CA TRP A 147 0.93 -3.49 10.07
C TRP A 147 0.53 -4.97 9.91
N ASP A 148 -0.10 -5.35 8.78
CA ASP A 148 -0.51 -6.73 8.51
C ASP A 148 0.72 -7.68 8.56
N LEU A 149 1.83 -7.27 7.93
CA LEU A 149 3.08 -8.03 7.95
C LEU A 149 3.64 -8.18 9.37
N ALA A 150 3.69 -7.07 10.14
CA ALA A 150 4.14 -7.13 11.53
C ALA A 150 3.36 -8.14 12.36
N ARG A 151 2.05 -8.21 12.17
CA ARG A 151 1.18 -9.20 12.84
C ARG A 151 1.49 -10.63 12.40
N GLY A 152 1.70 -10.85 11.10
CA GLY A 152 2.03 -12.16 10.55
C GLY A 152 3.36 -12.73 11.05
N ILE A 153 4.35 -11.86 11.26
CA ILE A 153 5.69 -12.27 11.74
C ILE A 153 5.91 -12.06 13.25
N GLY A 154 4.91 -11.56 13.99
CA GLY A 154 5.04 -11.28 15.42
C GLY A 154 6.02 -10.15 15.77
N ALA A 155 6.22 -9.19 14.84
CA ALA A 155 7.07 -8.02 15.06
C ALA A 155 6.30 -6.84 15.68
N ASP A 156 7.02 -5.72 15.94
CA ASP A 156 6.40 -4.47 16.40
C ASP A 156 5.44 -3.92 15.33
N ASP A 157 4.16 -3.85 15.68
CA ASP A 157 3.06 -3.41 14.82
C ASP A 157 2.76 -1.89 14.92
N THR A 158 3.60 -1.15 15.65
CA THR A 158 3.43 0.29 15.80
C THR A 158 3.83 1.03 14.53
N LEU A 159 2.92 1.85 14.02
CA LEU A 159 3.20 2.79 12.92
C LEU A 159 3.49 4.19 13.48
N PRO A 160 4.32 5.00 12.80
CA PRO A 160 4.51 6.40 13.16
C PRO A 160 3.18 7.15 13.22
N THR A 161 2.97 7.93 14.28
CA THR A 161 1.71 8.64 14.52
C THR A 161 1.36 9.58 13.36
N ASP A 162 2.33 10.32 12.85
CA ASP A 162 2.14 11.26 11.73
C ASP A 162 1.81 10.56 10.41
N LEU A 163 2.35 9.36 10.17
CA LEU A 163 1.94 8.52 9.03
C LEU A 163 0.49 8.04 9.21
N SER A 164 0.16 7.54 10.40
CA SER A 164 -1.20 7.09 10.70
C SER A 164 -2.23 8.22 10.59
N GLU A 165 -1.89 9.44 11.01
CA GLU A 165 -2.76 10.63 10.90
C GLU A 165 -3.03 11.00 9.44
N VAL A 166 -2.00 11.03 8.61
CA VAL A 166 -2.16 11.42 7.21
C VAL A 166 -2.93 10.37 6.43
N VAL A 167 -2.65 9.08 6.66
CA VAL A 167 -3.38 7.99 6.00
C VAL A 167 -4.84 7.94 6.48
N LEU A 168 -5.10 8.10 7.78
CA LEU A 168 -6.46 8.20 8.32
C LEU A 168 -7.25 9.37 7.70
N GLY A 169 -6.60 10.52 7.55
CA GLY A 169 -7.20 11.70 6.92
C GLY A 169 -7.61 11.46 5.47
N MET A 170 -6.84 10.64 4.75
CA MET A 170 -7.12 10.25 3.39
C MET A 170 -8.23 9.18 3.30
N VAL A 171 -8.19 8.16 4.15
CA VAL A 171 -9.14 7.04 4.16
C VAL A 171 -10.53 7.46 4.60
N ARG A 172 -10.64 8.28 5.66
CA ARG A 172 -11.90 8.62 6.31
C ARG A 172 -12.99 9.18 5.38
N PRO A 173 -12.73 10.11 4.46
CA PRO A 173 -13.75 10.62 3.54
C PRO A 173 -14.19 9.59 2.50
N GLU A 174 -13.34 8.61 2.18
CA GLU A 174 -13.55 7.66 1.09
C GLU A 174 -14.17 6.33 1.54
N ILE A 175 -14.10 6.00 2.83
CA ILE A 175 -14.49 4.68 3.35
C ILE A 175 -15.91 4.26 2.96
N HIS A 176 -16.85 5.21 2.92
CA HIS A 176 -18.23 4.92 2.52
C HIS A 176 -18.36 4.55 1.04
N ARG A 177 -17.46 5.07 0.19
CA ARG A 177 -17.42 4.74 -1.25
C ARG A 177 -16.81 3.35 -1.48
N TRP A 178 -15.96 2.92 -0.56
CA TRP A 178 -15.31 1.62 -0.62
C TRP A 178 -16.13 0.51 0.03
N ALA A 179 -17.12 0.87 0.84
CA ALA A 179 -18.01 -0.08 1.47
C ALA A 179 -18.69 -0.97 0.42
N GLY A 180 -18.55 -2.29 0.57
CA GLY A 180 -19.13 -3.27 -0.35
C GLY A 180 -18.32 -3.52 -1.64
N SER A 181 -17.18 -2.86 -1.84
CA SER A 181 -16.28 -3.13 -2.99
C SER A 181 -15.54 -4.47 -2.88
N GLY A 182 -15.49 -5.05 -1.69
CA GLY A 182 -14.67 -6.23 -1.39
C GLY A 182 -13.17 -5.93 -1.20
N LEU A 183 -12.77 -4.65 -1.23
CA LEU A 183 -11.37 -4.24 -1.03
C LEU A 183 -10.95 -4.34 0.44
N PHE A 184 -11.88 -4.03 1.34
CA PHE A 184 -11.65 -4.07 2.78
C PHE A 184 -12.81 -4.79 3.47
N ALA A 185 -12.52 -5.40 4.61
CA ALA A 185 -13.58 -5.88 5.51
C ALA A 185 -14.41 -4.69 6.03
N PRO A 186 -15.66 -4.92 6.47
CA PRO A 186 -16.50 -3.85 6.98
C PRO A 186 -15.84 -3.09 8.13
N PRO A 187 -15.99 -1.75 8.20
CA PRO A 187 -15.45 -0.94 9.29
C PRO A 187 -15.90 -1.44 10.66
N MET A 188 -14.99 -1.44 11.62
CA MET A 188 -15.22 -1.83 13.00
C MET A 188 -15.42 -0.61 13.90
N SER A 189 -16.24 -0.75 14.94
CA SER A 189 -16.40 0.28 15.95
C SER A 189 -15.24 0.28 16.92
N VAL A 190 -14.73 1.47 17.26
CA VAL A 190 -13.69 1.67 18.27
C VAL A 190 -14.15 2.69 19.31
N SER A 191 -13.51 2.70 20.48
CA SER A 191 -13.79 3.71 21.51
C SER A 191 -13.48 5.12 21.02
N ALA A 192 -14.19 6.12 21.54
CA ALA A 192 -13.97 7.53 21.18
C ALA A 192 -12.56 8.03 21.53
N GLY A 193 -11.85 7.36 22.44
CA GLY A 193 -10.47 7.68 22.83
C GLY A 193 -9.41 6.78 22.18
N ALA A 194 -9.77 5.97 21.19
CA ALA A 194 -8.81 5.14 20.48
C ALA A 194 -7.70 5.98 19.84
N ASP A 195 -6.46 5.49 19.87
CA ASP A 195 -5.36 6.13 19.15
C ASP A 195 -5.59 6.15 17.63
N VAL A 196 -4.84 6.99 16.93
CA VAL A 196 -5.04 7.24 15.50
C VAL A 196 -4.81 6.00 14.65
N GLN A 197 -3.83 5.16 15.00
CA GLN A 197 -3.58 3.90 14.30
C GLN A 197 -4.74 2.92 14.48
N THR A 198 -5.26 2.78 15.70
CA THR A 198 -6.43 1.96 15.97
C THR A 198 -7.67 2.44 15.19
N GLN A 199 -7.88 3.77 15.10
CA GLN A 199 -8.96 4.32 14.28
C GLN A 199 -8.77 4.00 12.78
N LEU A 200 -7.56 4.16 12.26
CA LEU A 200 -7.25 3.84 10.86
C LEU A 200 -7.54 2.37 10.54
N LEU A 201 -6.97 1.47 11.33
CA LEU A 201 -7.10 0.03 11.13
C LEU A 201 -8.56 -0.42 11.20
N ALA A 202 -9.31 0.08 12.18
CA ALA A 202 -10.72 -0.24 12.33
C ALA A 202 -11.58 0.23 11.16
N LEU A 203 -11.30 1.38 10.55
CA LEU A 203 -11.98 1.82 9.33
C LEU A 203 -11.77 0.84 8.17
N LEU A 204 -10.64 0.16 8.14
CA LEU A 204 -10.28 -0.83 7.12
C LEU A 204 -10.58 -2.28 7.55
N GLY A 205 -11.40 -2.44 8.60
CA GLY A 205 -11.87 -3.74 9.08
C GLY A 205 -10.84 -4.58 9.83
N ARG A 206 -9.76 -3.96 10.34
CA ARG A 206 -8.69 -4.61 11.08
C ARG A 206 -8.80 -4.36 12.57
N ALA A 207 -8.71 -5.43 13.38
CA ALA A 207 -8.69 -5.35 14.83
C ALA A 207 -7.24 -5.26 15.35
N ARG A 208 -6.95 -4.22 16.13
CA ARG A 208 -5.67 -4.08 16.84
C ARG A 208 -5.72 -4.69 18.23
#